data_2faed814c3453901e9ea2e38a5060f3b
#
_entry.id   2faed814c3453901e9ea2e38a5060f3b
#
_cell.length_a   1.000
_cell.length_b   1.000
_cell.length_c   1.000
_cell.angle_alpha   90.00
_cell.angle_beta   90.00
_cell.angle_gamma   90.00
#
_symmetry.space_group_name_H-M   'P 1'
#
loop_
_entity.id
_entity.type
_entity.pdbx_description
1 polymer ?
#
loop_
_entity_poly.entity_id
_entity_poly.type
_entity_poly.pdbx_seq_one_letter_code
_entity_poly.pdbx_strand_id
1 'polypeptide(L)'
;MLAMASRLRNLQTIKTLIENRSYATATISRNEINNSSKKISLYSRISPLGNPSLAMTPELDDWIEKGKKVRNSELKQIVHDLRKRKRYHHALEVSEWMNKKGICAFTPVEHAVQLDLIGKVHGFLEAEKYFNTLTDDNKTDKTYGALLHCYVRQRETEKSLSHFQKMKENGLLSPVTFNDIMCLYIRTNQTDKVPDLLQEMKRNGISPDNLSYRMCINSYGDIKEMENVLTEMENDPNITMDWNTYSVVANCYIKGNIIDKANETLIKAEKLARKDGLAYNHLISLHSRLGNKEDVLRLWDLQKTACKRRINRDYIAMVKSLVKLAEFEEAEKVVTEWFSCGNVYDFRVPGIIIDGYLEKGLCEKAEGMLGNLLKDGRDTSPGSWGSVAVGFLKKGDVGAAVRCLEVVAEKGWKLEAEVVGKLLDGVGEKGNGENVEVFLGKLKKFMGFDKGMYHRLLKGCVNGGKEVGRILEEMKADGIQEDEETKKILGLNKV
;
A
#
# COMPACT_ATOMS: atom_id res chain seq x y z
N MET A 1 -23.18 8.44 -8.59
CA MET A 1 -22.21 7.36 -8.84
C MET A 1 -20.77 7.86 -9.04
N LEU A 2 -20.52 8.91 -9.81
CA LEU A 2 -19.16 9.48 -9.98
C LEU A 2 -18.52 10.03 -8.70
N ALA A 3 -19.28 10.61 -7.79
CA ALA A 3 -18.79 11.10 -6.49
C ALA A 3 -18.37 9.98 -5.51
N MET A 4 -19.00 8.80 -5.60
CA MET A 4 -18.64 7.63 -4.78
C MET A 4 -17.32 6.98 -5.23
N ALA A 5 -17.08 6.91 -6.55
CA ALA A 5 -15.84 6.35 -7.09
C ALA A 5 -14.61 7.24 -6.80
N SER A 6 -14.79 8.56 -6.71
CA SER A 6 -13.74 9.51 -6.31
C SER A 6 -13.40 9.40 -4.82
N ARG A 7 -14.40 9.16 -3.96
CA ARG A 7 -14.20 8.95 -2.51
C ARG A 7 -13.47 7.65 -2.19
N LEU A 8 -13.76 6.57 -2.92
CA LEU A 8 -13.06 5.28 -2.76
C LEU A 8 -11.59 5.35 -3.19
N ARG A 9 -11.26 6.12 -4.25
CA ARG A 9 -9.87 6.36 -4.67
C ARG A 9 -9.06 7.18 -3.65
N ASN A 10 -9.70 8.12 -2.96
CA ASN A 10 -9.04 8.90 -1.91
C ASN A 10 -8.74 8.09 -0.65
N LEU A 11 -9.60 7.13 -0.30
CA LEU A 11 -9.35 6.17 0.79
C LEU A 11 -8.17 5.23 0.44
N GLN A 12 -7.99 4.86 -0.82
CA GLN A 12 -6.81 4.15 -1.28
C GLN A 12 -5.54 4.99 -1.15
N THR A 13 -5.58 6.30 -1.39
CA THR A 13 -4.40 7.18 -1.26
C THR A 13 -3.98 7.33 0.20
N ILE A 14 -4.92 7.44 1.14
CA ILE A 14 -4.64 7.44 2.58
C ILE A 14 -4.19 6.04 3.04
N LYS A 15 -4.80 4.99 2.51
CA LYS A 15 -4.39 3.60 2.75
C LYS A 15 -2.97 3.35 2.23
N THR A 16 -2.61 3.91 1.06
CA THR A 16 -1.27 3.84 0.47
C THR A 16 -0.25 4.66 1.28
N LEU A 17 -0.63 5.78 1.87
CA LEU A 17 0.24 6.58 2.76
C LEU A 17 0.53 5.86 4.10
N ILE A 18 -0.38 5.01 4.56
CA ILE A 18 -0.24 4.22 5.79
C ILE A 18 0.36 2.83 5.49
N GLU A 19 0.07 2.22 4.34
CA GLU A 19 0.47 0.85 3.98
C GLU A 19 1.79 0.74 3.19
N ASN A 20 2.27 1.81 2.51
CA ASN A 20 3.45 1.76 1.65
C ASN A 20 4.80 1.83 2.39
N ARG A 21 4.98 0.98 3.41
CA ARG A 21 6.29 0.61 3.97
C ARG A 21 6.44 -0.92 3.90
N SER A 22 6.55 -1.50 2.73
CA SER A 22 6.72 -2.96 2.65
C SER A 22 7.77 -3.39 1.61
N TYR A 23 8.63 -4.25 2.13
CA TYR A 23 9.45 -5.28 1.49
C TYR A 23 10.61 -4.83 0.59
N ALA A 24 11.79 -4.76 1.21
CA ALA A 24 13.03 -5.14 0.55
C ALA A 24 13.46 -6.50 1.12
N THR A 25 13.17 -7.59 0.42
CA THR A 25 13.84 -8.88 0.64
C THR A 25 15.24 -8.76 0.05
N ALA A 26 16.23 -8.60 0.92
CA ALA A 26 17.63 -8.69 0.53
C ALA A 26 18.01 -10.16 0.40
N THR A 27 18.18 -10.65 -0.82
CA THR A 27 18.92 -11.88 -1.10
C THR A 27 20.40 -11.56 -0.93
N ILE A 28 21.00 -12.05 0.15
CA ILE A 28 22.45 -11.91 0.39
C ILE A 28 23.16 -13.02 -0.38
N SER A 29 23.86 -12.66 -1.44
CA SER A 29 24.89 -13.50 -2.02
C SER A 29 26.08 -13.56 -1.05
N ARG A 30 26.54 -14.77 -0.75
CA ARG A 30 27.78 -15.03 -0.02
C ARG A 30 28.96 -14.47 -0.81
N ASN A 31 29.61 -13.47 -0.28
CA ASN A 31 30.99 -13.15 -0.61
C ASN A 31 31.79 -12.89 0.66
N GLU A 32 32.71 -13.80 0.88
CA GLU A 32 34.04 -13.78 1.48
C GLU A 32 34.36 -12.82 2.64
N ILE A 33 34.72 -13.48 3.67
CA ILE A 33 35.50 -13.20 4.87
C ILE A 33 36.61 -12.15 4.60
N ASN A 34 36.46 -10.99 5.21
CA ASN A 34 37.60 -10.20 5.64
C ASN A 34 37.51 -9.94 7.15
N ASN A 35 38.47 -10.55 7.84
CA ASN A 35 38.66 -10.53 9.28
C ASN A 35 39.06 -9.14 9.75
N SER A 36 38.11 -8.39 10.30
CA SER A 36 38.36 -7.41 11.36
C SER A 36 37.32 -7.67 12.45
N SER A 37 37.74 -7.85 13.68
CA SER A 37 36.95 -8.21 14.86
C SER A 37 35.89 -7.15 15.19
N LYS A 38 34.83 -7.06 14.36
CA LYS A 38 33.62 -6.35 14.71
C LYS A 38 32.93 -7.15 15.82
N LYS A 39 32.84 -6.59 17.02
CA LYS A 39 31.98 -7.13 18.08
C LYS A 39 30.62 -7.43 17.49
N ILE A 40 30.29 -8.71 17.36
CA ILE A 40 28.99 -9.18 16.87
C ILE A 40 27.94 -8.66 17.86
N SER A 41 27.07 -7.75 17.45
CA SER A 41 25.95 -7.28 18.27
C SER A 41 24.79 -8.26 18.18
N LEU A 42 23.95 -8.32 19.21
CA LEU A 42 22.74 -9.13 19.21
C LEU A 42 21.87 -8.79 17.98
N TYR A 43 21.73 -7.50 17.65
CA TYR A 43 21.00 -7.06 16.47
C TYR A 43 21.56 -7.62 15.15
N SER A 44 22.88 -7.66 14.99
CA SER A 44 23.50 -8.21 13.76
C SER A 44 23.23 -9.71 13.59
N ARG A 45 22.96 -10.43 14.68
CA ARG A 45 22.62 -11.84 14.67
C ARG A 45 21.17 -12.10 14.31
N ILE A 46 20.24 -11.33 14.85
CA ILE A 46 18.80 -11.52 14.64
C ILE A 46 18.26 -10.77 13.41
N SER A 47 18.95 -9.70 12.96
CA SER A 47 18.53 -8.90 11.81
C SER A 47 18.37 -9.73 10.52
N PRO A 48 19.24 -10.73 10.18
CA PRO A 48 19.10 -11.57 8.99
C PRO A 48 17.87 -12.49 9.02
N LEU A 49 17.29 -12.79 10.19
CA LEU A 49 16.11 -13.62 10.33
C LEU A 49 14.85 -12.87 9.82
N GLY A 50 14.82 -12.58 8.51
CA GLY A 50 13.76 -11.77 7.89
C GLY A 50 12.44 -12.49 7.71
N ASN A 51 12.45 -13.82 7.60
CA ASN A 51 11.26 -14.64 7.41
C ASN A 51 10.42 -14.68 8.70
N PRO A 52 9.13 -14.28 8.66
CA PRO A 52 8.24 -14.31 9.83
C PRO A 52 8.05 -15.70 10.47
N SER A 53 8.31 -16.77 9.71
CA SER A 53 8.22 -18.15 10.19
C SER A 53 9.44 -18.61 11.01
N LEU A 54 10.51 -17.81 11.05
CA LEU A 54 11.71 -18.11 11.82
C LEU A 54 11.62 -17.45 13.19
N ALA A 55 11.62 -18.26 14.25
CA ALA A 55 11.60 -17.74 15.62
C ALA A 55 12.94 -17.07 15.99
N MET A 56 12.87 -15.97 16.74
CA MET A 56 14.03 -15.26 17.28
C MET A 56 14.43 -15.76 18.67
N THR A 57 13.51 -16.33 19.40
CA THR A 57 13.71 -16.81 20.78
C THR A 57 14.91 -17.74 20.92
N PRO A 58 15.14 -18.74 20.03
CA PRO A 58 16.31 -19.63 20.14
C PRO A 58 17.64 -18.87 20.05
N GLU A 59 17.72 -17.85 19.20
CA GLU A 59 18.93 -17.04 19.04
C GLU A 59 19.17 -16.10 20.24
N LEU A 60 18.09 -15.64 20.86
CA LEU A 60 18.14 -14.84 22.08
C LEU A 60 18.59 -15.69 23.29
N ASP A 61 18.06 -16.90 23.41
CA ASP A 61 18.45 -17.85 24.47
C ASP A 61 19.91 -18.30 24.31
N ASP A 62 20.33 -18.70 23.10
CA ASP A 62 21.73 -19.06 22.82
C ASP A 62 22.71 -17.89 23.10
N TRP A 63 22.26 -16.64 22.89
CA TRP A 63 23.08 -15.47 23.22
C TRP A 63 23.35 -15.37 24.75
N ILE A 64 22.34 -15.62 25.57
CA ILE A 64 22.46 -15.59 27.02
C ILE A 64 23.27 -16.81 27.54
N GLU A 65 23.00 -18.01 27.00
CA GLU A 65 23.72 -19.25 27.36
C GLU A 65 25.22 -19.16 27.12
N LYS A 66 25.62 -18.40 26.08
CA LYS A 66 27.04 -18.07 25.81
C LYS A 66 27.62 -17.00 26.74
N GLY A 67 26.92 -16.64 27.81
CA GLY A 67 27.39 -15.68 28.84
C GLY A 67 27.45 -14.23 28.33
N LYS A 68 26.83 -13.91 27.17
CA LYS A 68 26.85 -12.57 26.65
C LYS A 68 25.79 -11.69 27.31
N LYS A 69 26.22 -10.52 27.80
CA LYS A 69 25.32 -9.59 28.48
C LYS A 69 24.35 -8.97 27.46
N VAL A 70 23.09 -8.90 27.83
CA VAL A 70 22.03 -8.21 27.11
C VAL A 70 21.64 -6.96 27.89
N ARG A 71 21.64 -5.81 27.24
CA ARG A 71 21.21 -4.55 27.83
C ARG A 71 19.75 -4.29 27.52
N ASN A 72 19.00 -3.84 28.53
CA ASN A 72 17.59 -3.45 28.33
C ASN A 72 17.41 -2.42 27.22
N SER A 73 18.28 -1.39 27.17
CA SER A 73 18.26 -0.37 26.10
C SER A 73 18.48 -0.96 24.71
N GLU A 74 19.33 -1.99 24.58
CA GLU A 74 19.58 -2.66 23.29
C GLU A 74 18.34 -3.42 22.81
N LEU A 75 17.66 -4.16 23.72
CA LEU A 75 16.43 -4.87 23.37
C LEU A 75 15.29 -3.90 22.99
N LYS A 76 15.12 -2.82 23.73
CA LYS A 76 14.14 -1.77 23.41
C LYS A 76 14.42 -1.17 22.03
N GLN A 77 15.69 -0.92 21.71
CA GLN A 77 16.09 -0.44 20.38
C GLN A 77 15.80 -1.48 19.29
N ILE A 78 16.05 -2.76 19.56
CA ILE A 78 15.73 -3.87 18.65
C ILE A 78 14.23 -3.91 18.36
N VAL A 79 13.38 -3.88 19.39
CA VAL A 79 11.92 -3.85 19.24
C VAL A 79 11.50 -2.62 18.42
N HIS A 80 12.07 -1.45 18.71
CA HIS A 80 11.79 -0.23 17.94
C HIS A 80 12.16 -0.39 16.46
N ASP A 81 13.34 -0.91 16.14
CA ASP A 81 13.81 -1.07 14.76
C ASP A 81 13.00 -2.13 13.99
N LEU A 82 12.60 -3.21 14.65
CA LEU A 82 11.71 -4.22 14.09
C LEU A 82 10.32 -3.63 13.79
N ARG A 83 9.76 -2.82 14.71
CA ARG A 83 8.49 -2.10 14.48
C ARG A 83 8.60 -1.13 13.30
N LYS A 84 9.68 -0.37 13.22
CA LYS A 84 9.95 0.56 12.11
C LYS A 84 10.01 -0.15 10.76
N ARG A 85 10.51 -1.41 10.74
CA ARG A 85 10.58 -2.27 9.56
C ARG A 85 9.32 -3.11 9.34
N LYS A 86 8.26 -2.89 10.14
CA LYS A 86 6.99 -3.64 10.12
C LYS A 86 7.12 -5.14 10.38
N ARG A 87 8.19 -5.58 11.02
CA ARG A 87 8.42 -6.97 11.44
C ARG A 87 7.75 -7.21 12.79
N TYR A 88 6.42 -7.09 12.83
CA TYR A 88 5.65 -7.05 14.08
C TYR A 88 5.68 -8.37 14.84
N HIS A 89 5.64 -9.54 14.16
CA HIS A 89 5.77 -10.86 14.79
C HIS A 89 7.07 -10.96 15.58
N HIS A 90 8.19 -10.65 14.95
CA HIS A 90 9.49 -10.66 15.60
C HIS A 90 9.63 -9.62 16.72
N ALA A 91 9.03 -8.42 16.53
CA ALA A 91 9.03 -7.40 17.58
C ALA A 91 8.24 -7.85 18.82
N LEU A 92 7.11 -8.54 18.61
CA LEU A 92 6.29 -9.12 19.68
C LEU A 92 7.06 -10.22 20.39
N GLU A 93 7.64 -11.15 19.66
CA GLU A 93 8.43 -12.27 20.20
C GLU A 93 9.57 -11.78 21.10
N VAL A 94 10.32 -10.76 20.66
CA VAL A 94 11.38 -10.14 21.49
C VAL A 94 10.79 -9.48 22.74
N SER A 95 9.66 -8.76 22.62
CA SER A 95 8.99 -8.11 23.74
C SER A 95 8.48 -9.12 24.78
N GLU A 96 7.84 -10.20 24.34
CA GLU A 96 7.36 -11.28 25.20
C GLU A 96 8.52 -12.01 25.89
N TRP A 97 9.59 -12.29 25.13
CA TRP A 97 10.80 -12.89 25.69
C TRP A 97 11.43 -12.02 26.78
N MET A 98 11.51 -10.68 26.55
CA MET A 98 12.00 -9.74 27.58
C MET A 98 11.18 -9.80 28.86
N ASN A 99 9.86 -9.84 28.73
CA ASN A 99 8.95 -9.91 29.85
C ASN A 99 9.07 -11.25 30.60
N LYS A 100 9.04 -12.37 29.87
CA LYS A 100 9.14 -13.73 30.42
C LYS A 100 10.44 -14.00 31.17
N LYS A 101 11.57 -13.50 30.66
CA LYS A 101 12.89 -13.67 31.29
C LYS A 101 13.13 -12.69 32.43
N GLY A 102 12.24 -11.74 32.67
CA GLY A 102 12.43 -10.74 33.74
C GLY A 102 13.66 -9.86 33.55
N ILE A 103 14.13 -9.68 32.31
CA ILE A 103 15.37 -8.92 32.02
C ILE A 103 15.20 -7.45 32.37
N CYS A 104 13.96 -6.94 32.29
CA CYS A 104 13.60 -5.62 32.80
C CYS A 104 12.17 -5.62 33.34
N ALA A 105 11.94 -4.82 34.36
CA ALA A 105 10.59 -4.51 34.79
C ALA A 105 9.91 -3.69 33.66
N PHE A 106 8.76 -4.14 33.20
CA PHE A 106 7.97 -3.40 32.23
C PHE A 106 7.30 -2.21 32.92
N THR A 107 7.51 -1.04 32.36
CA THR A 107 6.79 0.17 32.69
C THR A 107 5.51 0.27 31.83
N PRO A 108 4.59 1.20 32.14
CA PRO A 108 3.42 1.42 31.28
C PRO A 108 3.76 1.64 29.79
N VAL A 109 4.98 2.16 29.49
CA VAL A 109 5.44 2.36 28.10
C VAL A 109 5.70 1.02 27.41
N GLU A 110 6.41 0.10 28.07
CA GLU A 110 6.69 -1.23 27.51
C GLU A 110 5.39 -2.03 27.37
N HIS A 111 4.49 -1.94 28.34
CA HIS A 111 3.17 -2.56 28.25
C HIS A 111 2.36 -2.02 27.07
N ALA A 112 2.38 -0.70 26.83
CA ALA A 112 1.71 -0.08 25.68
C ALA A 112 2.31 -0.55 24.35
N VAL A 113 3.65 -0.69 24.27
CA VAL A 113 4.32 -1.22 23.07
C VAL A 113 3.95 -2.68 22.82
N GLN A 114 3.93 -3.51 23.86
CA GLN A 114 3.54 -4.92 23.74
C GLN A 114 2.07 -5.05 23.34
N LEU A 115 1.19 -4.26 23.91
CA LEU A 115 -0.24 -4.22 23.60
C LEU A 115 -0.48 -3.84 22.13
N ASP A 116 0.20 -2.80 21.61
CA ASP A 116 0.14 -2.41 20.19
C ASP A 116 0.64 -3.55 19.28
N LEU A 117 1.68 -4.27 19.69
CA LEU A 117 2.22 -5.41 18.94
C LEU A 117 1.25 -6.60 18.93
N ILE A 118 0.69 -6.96 20.10
CA ILE A 118 -0.35 -8.00 20.21
C ILE A 118 -1.52 -7.66 19.29
N GLY A 119 -2.01 -6.43 19.36
CA GLY A 119 -3.11 -5.98 18.51
C GLY A 119 -2.80 -5.98 17.01
N LYS A 120 -1.51 -5.88 16.61
CA LYS A 120 -1.07 -5.98 15.21
C LYS A 120 -0.92 -7.41 14.71
N VAL A 121 -0.56 -8.32 15.60
CA VAL A 121 -0.23 -9.72 15.28
C VAL A 121 -1.44 -10.63 15.50
N HIS A 122 -2.14 -10.48 16.62
CA HIS A 122 -3.21 -11.38 17.05
C HIS A 122 -4.61 -10.73 17.04
N GLY A 123 -4.67 -9.43 16.81
CA GLY A 123 -5.93 -8.69 16.77
C GLY A 123 -6.33 -8.07 18.11
N PHE A 124 -7.43 -7.30 18.09
CA PHE A 124 -7.84 -6.51 19.25
C PHE A 124 -8.33 -7.35 20.42
N LEU A 125 -8.91 -8.52 20.17
CA LEU A 125 -9.40 -9.39 21.25
C LEU A 125 -8.26 -9.86 22.17
N GLU A 126 -7.15 -10.25 21.61
CA GLU A 126 -5.98 -10.65 22.41
C GLU A 126 -5.32 -9.43 23.10
N ALA A 127 -5.32 -8.26 22.44
CA ALA A 127 -4.88 -7.03 23.05
C ALA A 127 -5.76 -6.62 24.25
N GLU A 128 -7.07 -6.80 24.16
CA GLU A 128 -8.04 -6.56 25.23
C GLU A 128 -7.81 -7.51 26.41
N LYS A 129 -7.61 -8.81 26.14
CA LYS A 129 -7.25 -9.79 27.18
C LYS A 129 -5.98 -9.37 27.90
N TYR A 130 -4.92 -9.03 27.16
CA TYR A 130 -3.65 -8.58 27.75
C TYR A 130 -3.84 -7.31 28.59
N PHE A 131 -4.57 -6.32 28.11
CA PHE A 131 -4.86 -5.09 28.85
C PHE A 131 -5.56 -5.39 30.21
N ASN A 132 -6.48 -6.35 30.20
CA ASN A 132 -7.22 -6.74 31.41
C ASN A 132 -6.34 -7.45 32.46
N THR A 133 -5.20 -8.05 32.06
CA THR A 133 -4.23 -8.64 32.99
C THR A 133 -3.31 -7.59 33.65
N LEU A 134 -3.29 -6.35 33.16
CA LEU A 134 -2.44 -5.32 33.72
C LEU A 134 -2.95 -4.87 35.10
N THR A 135 -2.00 -4.59 36.00
CA THR A 135 -2.28 -3.94 37.28
C THR A 135 -2.73 -2.49 37.06
N ASP A 136 -3.42 -1.92 38.03
CA ASP A 136 -3.93 -0.55 37.92
C ASP A 136 -2.82 0.48 37.72
N ASP A 137 -1.65 0.29 38.33
CA ASP A 137 -0.47 1.14 38.13
C ASP A 137 0.03 1.15 36.68
N ASN A 138 -0.23 0.10 35.91
CA ASN A 138 0.13 -0.04 34.51
C ASN A 138 -1.00 0.38 33.54
N LYS A 139 -2.21 0.64 34.05
CA LYS A 139 -3.34 1.16 33.29
C LYS A 139 -3.33 2.70 33.22
N THR A 140 -2.42 3.22 32.42
CA THR A 140 -2.21 4.68 32.25
C THR A 140 -2.73 5.16 30.89
N ASP A 141 -2.62 6.48 30.64
CA ASP A 141 -2.89 7.09 29.34
C ASP A 141 -2.26 6.34 28.15
N LYS A 142 -1.06 5.78 28.36
CA LYS A 142 -0.30 5.07 27.31
C LYS A 142 -0.90 3.71 26.97
N THR A 143 -1.27 2.92 27.98
CA THR A 143 -1.85 1.59 27.76
C THR A 143 -3.31 1.69 27.30
N TYR A 144 -4.10 2.62 27.84
CA TYR A 144 -5.42 2.96 27.35
C TYR A 144 -5.37 3.44 25.89
N GLY A 145 -4.46 4.37 25.57
CA GLY A 145 -4.26 4.86 24.20
C GLY A 145 -3.85 3.75 23.22
N ALA A 146 -2.97 2.83 23.62
CA ALA A 146 -2.57 1.71 22.79
C ALA A 146 -3.75 0.76 22.48
N LEU A 147 -4.64 0.51 23.44
CA LEU A 147 -5.85 -0.29 23.23
C LEU A 147 -6.84 0.43 22.33
N LEU A 148 -7.06 1.74 22.54
CA LEU A 148 -7.88 2.57 21.66
C LEU A 148 -7.37 2.48 20.22
N HIS A 149 -6.06 2.65 20.02
CA HIS A 149 -5.45 2.54 18.71
C HIS A 149 -5.68 1.17 18.03
N CYS A 150 -5.72 0.07 18.82
CA CYS A 150 -6.05 -1.26 18.31
C CYS A 150 -7.50 -1.33 17.79
N TYR A 151 -8.46 -0.83 18.54
CA TYR A 151 -9.87 -0.77 18.13
C TYR A 151 -10.07 0.08 16.87
N VAL A 152 -9.52 1.30 16.86
CA VAL A 152 -9.60 2.23 15.72
C VAL A 152 -8.99 1.62 14.46
N ARG A 153 -7.86 0.92 14.57
CA ARG A 153 -7.21 0.27 13.43
C ARG A 153 -8.07 -0.81 12.81
N GLN A 154 -8.82 -1.56 13.61
CA GLN A 154 -9.72 -2.63 13.16
C GLN A 154 -11.15 -2.12 12.88
N ARG A 155 -11.40 -0.82 13.04
CA ARG A 155 -12.68 -0.15 12.81
C ARG A 155 -13.81 -0.63 13.73
N GLU A 156 -13.44 -1.04 14.94
CA GLU A 156 -14.37 -1.40 15.99
C GLU A 156 -15.02 -0.15 16.60
N THR A 157 -16.03 0.39 15.91
CA THR A 157 -16.57 1.73 16.20
C THR A 157 -17.14 1.81 17.61
N GLU A 158 -18.00 0.89 18.00
CA GLU A 158 -18.64 0.89 19.33
C GLU A 158 -17.61 0.76 20.46
N LYS A 159 -16.67 -0.19 20.31
CA LYS A 159 -15.60 -0.39 21.28
C LYS A 159 -14.70 0.82 21.39
N SER A 160 -14.33 1.46 20.25
CA SER A 160 -13.52 2.66 20.24
C SER A 160 -14.18 3.80 21.01
N LEU A 161 -15.46 4.08 20.73
CA LEU A 161 -16.19 5.15 21.36
C LEU A 161 -16.44 4.90 22.86
N SER A 162 -16.82 3.67 23.23
CA SER A 162 -16.99 3.29 24.63
C SER A 162 -15.66 3.40 25.41
N HIS A 163 -14.56 3.00 24.79
CA HIS A 163 -13.24 3.08 25.41
C HIS A 163 -12.76 4.54 25.53
N PHE A 164 -13.01 5.36 24.52
CA PHE A 164 -12.73 6.80 24.55
C PHE A 164 -13.50 7.49 25.66
N GLN A 165 -14.79 7.14 25.85
CA GLN A 165 -15.59 7.67 26.92
C GLN A 165 -15.03 7.31 28.31
N LYS A 166 -14.59 6.06 28.51
CA LYS A 166 -13.88 5.65 29.74
C LYS A 166 -12.60 6.45 29.97
N MET A 167 -11.83 6.71 28.92
CA MET A 167 -10.63 7.55 29.01
C MET A 167 -10.98 8.98 29.43
N LYS A 168 -12.10 9.51 28.94
CA LYS A 168 -12.59 10.84 29.31
C LYS A 168 -12.96 10.90 30.79
N GLU A 169 -13.72 9.93 31.28
CA GLU A 169 -14.13 9.81 32.68
C GLU A 169 -12.93 9.68 33.64
N ASN A 170 -11.86 9.01 33.20
CA ASN A 170 -10.63 8.83 33.96
C ASN A 170 -9.60 9.97 33.81
N GLY A 171 -9.92 11.03 33.04
CA GLY A 171 -8.99 12.15 32.81
C GLY A 171 -7.75 11.77 31.98
N LEU A 172 -7.82 10.72 31.16
CA LEU A 172 -6.70 10.18 30.38
C LEU A 172 -6.66 10.69 28.92
N LEU A 173 -7.37 11.78 28.63
CA LEU A 173 -7.42 12.32 27.28
C LEU A 173 -6.12 13.04 26.91
N SER A 174 -5.76 12.94 25.64
CA SER A 174 -4.59 13.57 25.05
C SER A 174 -4.85 13.91 23.57
N PRO A 175 -4.03 14.73 22.90
CA PRO A 175 -4.16 14.96 21.46
C PRO A 175 -4.19 13.65 20.65
N VAL A 176 -3.41 12.66 21.05
CA VAL A 176 -3.34 11.36 20.37
C VAL A 176 -4.69 10.62 20.42
N THR A 177 -5.38 10.65 21.57
CA THR A 177 -6.67 9.96 21.73
C THR A 177 -7.75 10.60 20.86
N PHE A 178 -7.80 11.92 20.77
CA PHE A 178 -8.70 12.63 19.85
C PHE A 178 -8.36 12.33 18.39
N ASN A 179 -7.07 12.34 18.04
CA ASN A 179 -6.59 12.01 16.69
C ASN A 179 -6.96 10.57 16.29
N ASP A 180 -6.95 9.62 17.22
CA ASP A 180 -7.39 8.25 16.96
C ASP A 180 -8.89 8.21 16.63
N ILE A 181 -9.74 8.94 17.36
CA ILE A 181 -11.18 8.99 17.06
C ILE A 181 -11.46 9.75 15.75
N MET A 182 -10.75 10.85 15.47
CA MET A 182 -10.83 11.53 14.17
C MET A 182 -10.47 10.56 13.03
N CYS A 183 -9.41 9.77 13.22
CA CYS A 183 -8.99 8.73 12.27
C CYS A 183 -10.07 7.65 12.09
N LEU A 184 -10.76 7.23 13.17
CA LEU A 184 -11.90 6.33 13.11
C LEU A 184 -13.01 6.91 12.23
N TYR A 185 -13.45 8.13 12.50
CA TYR A 185 -14.51 8.79 11.73
C TYR A 185 -14.15 8.94 10.25
N ILE A 186 -12.90 9.30 9.93
CA ILE A 186 -12.42 9.34 8.54
C ILE A 186 -12.47 7.95 7.89
N ARG A 187 -12.05 6.90 8.60
CA ARG A 187 -12.01 5.52 8.08
C ARG A 187 -13.39 4.89 7.92
N THR A 188 -14.36 5.32 8.71
CA THR A 188 -15.76 4.86 8.66
C THR A 188 -16.65 5.78 7.82
N ASN A 189 -16.05 6.74 7.09
CA ASN A 189 -16.76 7.72 6.23
C ASN A 189 -17.74 8.64 6.99
N GLN A 190 -17.46 8.92 8.25
CA GLN A 190 -18.21 9.84 9.11
C GLN A 190 -17.41 11.17 9.27
N THR A 191 -16.94 11.71 8.14
CA THR A 191 -16.03 12.89 8.14
C THR A 191 -16.69 14.15 8.67
N ASP A 192 -18.00 14.22 8.63
CA ASP A 192 -18.84 15.29 9.19
C ASP A 192 -18.68 15.47 10.71
N LYS A 193 -18.29 14.40 11.43
CA LYS A 193 -18.09 14.46 12.89
C LYS A 193 -16.70 14.95 13.32
N VAL A 194 -15.76 15.08 12.40
CA VAL A 194 -14.38 15.45 12.74
C VAL A 194 -14.28 16.91 13.24
N PRO A 195 -14.96 17.90 12.64
CA PRO A 195 -14.97 19.27 13.17
C PRO A 195 -15.51 19.37 14.59
N ASP A 196 -16.62 18.69 14.87
CA ASP A 196 -17.22 18.69 16.21
C ASP A 196 -16.26 18.12 17.26
N LEU A 197 -15.52 17.07 16.87
CA LEU A 197 -14.53 16.45 17.74
C LEU A 197 -13.32 17.37 17.99
N LEU A 198 -12.91 18.19 17.01
CA LEU A 198 -11.88 19.21 17.21
C LEU A 198 -12.37 20.29 18.22
N GLN A 199 -13.63 20.69 18.14
CA GLN A 199 -14.21 21.63 19.10
C GLN A 199 -14.36 20.99 20.51
N GLU A 200 -14.71 19.71 20.57
CA GLU A 200 -14.75 18.98 21.84
C GLU A 200 -13.36 18.90 22.48
N MET A 201 -12.32 18.63 21.68
CA MET A 201 -10.92 18.60 22.13
C MET A 201 -10.54 19.93 22.83
N LYS A 202 -10.85 21.06 22.20
CA LYS A 202 -10.61 22.40 22.78
C LYS A 202 -11.42 22.66 24.04
N ARG A 203 -12.71 22.28 24.06
CA ARG A 203 -13.57 22.41 25.24
C ARG A 203 -13.08 21.61 26.45
N ASN A 204 -12.40 20.50 26.22
CA ASN A 204 -11.74 19.72 27.27
C ASN A 204 -10.36 20.27 27.67
N GLY A 205 -9.96 21.45 27.18
CA GLY A 205 -8.67 22.07 27.50
C GLY A 205 -7.46 21.37 26.86
N ILE A 206 -7.68 20.53 25.85
CA ILE A 206 -6.62 19.81 25.15
C ILE A 206 -6.27 20.58 23.88
N SER A 207 -5.02 21.08 23.80
CA SER A 207 -4.55 21.81 22.63
C SER A 207 -4.43 20.89 21.41
N PRO A 208 -5.04 21.24 20.27
CA PRO A 208 -4.84 20.51 19.01
C PRO A 208 -3.38 20.55 18.57
N ASP A 209 -2.93 19.49 17.92
CA ASP A 209 -1.64 19.44 17.25
C ASP A 209 -1.78 19.59 15.72
N ASN A 210 -0.67 19.64 15.00
CA ASN A 210 -0.67 19.73 13.54
C ASN A 210 -1.50 18.61 12.88
N LEU A 211 -1.55 17.43 13.47
CA LEU A 211 -2.30 16.30 12.93
C LEU A 211 -3.80 16.49 13.13
N SER A 212 -4.23 16.98 14.30
CA SER A 212 -5.64 17.31 14.62
C SER A 212 -6.19 18.31 13.59
N TYR A 213 -5.48 19.41 13.38
CA TYR A 213 -5.87 20.43 12.41
C TYR A 213 -5.90 19.90 10.98
N ARG A 214 -4.88 19.14 10.55
CA ARG A 214 -4.85 18.55 9.20
C ARG A 214 -5.98 17.56 8.94
N MET A 215 -6.35 16.75 9.94
CA MET A 215 -7.49 15.84 9.81
C MET A 215 -8.79 16.61 9.66
N CYS A 216 -8.97 17.67 10.43
CA CYS A 216 -10.14 18.55 10.35
C CYS A 216 -10.20 19.27 8.99
N ILE A 217 -9.11 19.91 8.54
CA ILE A 217 -8.99 20.56 7.23
C ILE A 217 -9.37 19.60 6.09
N ASN A 218 -8.86 18.35 6.13
CA ASN A 218 -9.13 17.38 5.08
C ASN A 218 -10.55 16.77 5.15
N SER A 219 -11.26 16.93 6.27
CA SER A 219 -12.62 16.40 6.44
C SER A 219 -13.70 17.27 5.82
N TYR A 220 -13.45 18.56 5.67
CA TYR A 220 -14.41 19.51 5.10
C TYR A 220 -14.64 19.29 3.61
N GLY A 221 -15.90 19.39 3.20
CA GLY A 221 -16.31 19.49 1.80
C GLY A 221 -16.41 20.95 1.33
N ASP A 222 -16.64 21.87 2.25
CA ASP A 222 -16.72 23.30 1.99
C ASP A 222 -15.37 23.99 2.17
N ILE A 223 -14.99 24.80 1.20
CA ILE A 223 -13.69 25.49 1.18
C ILE A 223 -13.62 26.61 2.22
N LYS A 224 -14.74 27.33 2.46
CA LYS A 224 -14.74 28.44 3.43
C LYS A 224 -14.54 27.93 4.85
N GLU A 225 -15.20 26.82 5.19
CA GLU A 225 -15.04 26.19 6.50
C GLU A 225 -13.61 25.68 6.70
N MET A 226 -13.02 25.09 5.65
CA MET A 226 -11.62 24.67 5.65
C MET A 226 -10.68 25.85 5.85
N GLU A 227 -10.91 27.00 5.18
CA GLU A 227 -10.11 28.23 5.31
C GLU A 227 -10.22 28.84 6.70
N ASN A 228 -11.39 28.77 7.34
CA ASN A 228 -11.57 29.23 8.72
C ASN A 228 -10.67 28.42 9.67
N VAL A 229 -10.64 27.10 9.53
CA VAL A 229 -9.79 26.23 10.37
C VAL A 229 -8.30 26.43 10.04
N LEU A 230 -7.95 26.70 8.79
CA LEU A 230 -6.58 27.03 8.41
C LEU A 230 -6.14 28.35 9.09
N THR A 231 -6.99 29.38 9.03
CA THR A 231 -6.72 30.67 9.67
C THR A 231 -6.57 30.51 11.19
N GLU A 232 -7.41 29.70 11.81
CA GLU A 232 -7.28 29.37 13.23
C GLU A 232 -5.94 28.69 13.53
N MET A 233 -5.56 27.70 12.72
CA MET A 233 -4.29 26.98 12.87
C MET A 233 -3.07 27.89 12.69
N GLU A 234 -3.12 28.82 11.71
CA GLU A 234 -2.04 29.79 11.46
C GLU A 234 -1.87 30.80 12.61
N ASN A 235 -2.96 31.09 13.35
CA ASN A 235 -2.95 32.00 14.49
C ASN A 235 -2.68 31.31 15.84
N ASP A 236 -2.63 29.96 15.89
CA ASP A 236 -2.34 29.24 17.14
C ASP A 236 -0.84 29.33 17.48
N PRO A 237 -0.45 29.96 18.61
CA PRO A 237 0.94 30.16 18.98
C PRO A 237 1.70 28.84 19.26
N ASN A 238 0.99 27.76 19.52
CA ASN A 238 1.57 26.45 19.80
C ASN A 238 1.84 25.65 18.53
N ILE A 239 1.39 26.12 17.36
CA ILE A 239 1.50 25.43 16.09
C ILE A 239 2.63 26.04 15.26
N THR A 240 3.49 25.16 14.73
CA THR A 240 4.45 25.53 13.71
C THR A 240 4.00 24.95 12.38
N MET A 241 3.68 25.82 11.43
CA MET A 241 3.26 25.40 10.09
C MET A 241 4.35 24.60 9.40
N ASP A 242 3.98 23.49 8.78
CA ASP A 242 4.89 22.60 8.07
C ASP A 242 4.45 22.39 6.59
N TRP A 243 5.35 21.86 5.78
CA TRP A 243 5.07 21.55 4.38
C TRP A 243 3.89 20.60 4.21
N ASN A 244 3.67 19.70 5.17
CA ASN A 244 2.61 18.70 5.11
C ASN A 244 1.23 19.36 5.26
N THR A 245 1.11 20.33 6.15
CA THR A 245 -0.13 21.12 6.33
C THR A 245 -0.48 21.84 5.02
N TYR A 246 0.45 22.60 4.46
CA TYR A 246 0.19 23.28 3.18
C TYR A 246 -0.08 22.31 2.02
N SER A 247 0.54 21.13 2.01
CA SER A 247 0.20 20.09 1.02
C SER A 247 -1.22 19.56 1.17
N VAL A 248 -1.72 19.42 2.41
CA VAL A 248 -3.12 19.02 2.66
C VAL A 248 -4.08 20.11 2.20
N VAL A 249 -3.80 21.38 2.52
CA VAL A 249 -4.60 22.54 2.09
C VAL A 249 -4.62 22.66 0.56
N ALA A 250 -3.45 22.57 -0.09
CA ALA A 250 -3.37 22.57 -1.56
C ALA A 250 -4.18 21.44 -2.18
N ASN A 251 -4.16 20.24 -1.56
CA ASN A 251 -4.98 19.12 -2.01
C ASN A 251 -6.50 19.40 -1.89
N CYS A 252 -6.93 20.14 -0.88
CA CYS A 252 -8.32 20.58 -0.73
C CYS A 252 -8.71 21.57 -1.84
N TYR A 253 -7.86 22.57 -2.13
CA TYR A 253 -8.07 23.50 -3.24
C TYR A 253 -8.09 22.78 -4.61
N ILE A 254 -7.21 21.81 -4.84
CA ILE A 254 -7.22 20.98 -6.06
C ILE A 254 -8.54 20.20 -6.20
N LYS A 255 -9.07 19.66 -5.10
CA LYS A 255 -10.36 18.96 -5.10
C LYS A 255 -11.52 19.91 -5.38
N GLY A 256 -11.45 21.14 -4.88
CA GLY A 256 -12.42 22.21 -5.11
C GLY A 256 -12.24 22.94 -6.43
N ASN A 257 -11.25 22.54 -7.26
CA ASN A 257 -10.90 23.17 -8.55
C ASN A 257 -10.52 24.66 -8.44
N ILE A 258 -9.89 25.05 -7.31
CA ILE A 258 -9.40 26.42 -7.05
C ILE A 258 -7.89 26.43 -7.32
N ILE A 259 -7.54 26.50 -8.58
CA ILE A 259 -6.17 26.27 -9.09
C ILE A 259 -5.19 27.32 -8.57
N ASP A 260 -5.57 28.61 -8.57
CA ASP A 260 -4.67 29.71 -8.14
C ASP A 260 -4.26 29.56 -6.68
N LYS A 261 -5.24 29.37 -5.78
CA LYS A 261 -4.95 29.15 -4.35
C LYS A 261 -4.15 27.85 -4.11
N ALA A 262 -4.40 26.81 -4.92
CA ALA A 262 -3.61 25.59 -4.85
C ALA A 262 -2.14 25.84 -5.17
N ASN A 263 -1.84 26.57 -6.25
CA ASN A 263 -0.48 26.91 -6.65
C ASN A 263 0.21 27.80 -5.60
N GLU A 264 -0.45 28.84 -5.11
CA GLU A 264 0.09 29.69 -4.04
C GLU A 264 0.45 28.88 -2.79
N THR A 265 -0.42 27.94 -2.42
CA THR A 265 -0.22 27.09 -1.24
C THR A 265 0.93 26.09 -1.46
N LEU A 266 1.09 25.56 -2.69
CA LEU A 266 2.22 24.69 -3.03
C LEU A 266 3.55 25.43 -2.94
N ILE A 267 3.61 26.71 -3.32
CA ILE A 267 4.80 27.55 -3.14
C ILE A 267 5.16 27.71 -1.65
N LYS A 268 4.15 27.89 -0.77
CA LYS A 268 4.38 27.91 0.69
C LYS A 268 4.94 26.56 1.18
N ALA A 269 4.35 25.44 0.73
CA ALA A 269 4.82 24.10 1.09
C ALA A 269 6.26 23.84 0.63
N GLU A 270 6.62 24.26 -0.59
CA GLU A 270 7.95 24.10 -1.16
C GLU A 270 9.03 24.80 -0.31
N LYS A 271 8.79 26.04 0.13
CA LYS A 271 9.72 26.79 1.00
C LYS A 271 10.06 26.04 2.29
N LEU A 272 9.17 25.18 2.76
CA LEU A 272 9.32 24.40 3.98
C LEU A 272 9.84 22.96 3.74
N ALA A 273 9.86 22.50 2.49
CA ALA A 273 10.26 21.12 2.14
C ALA A 273 11.73 20.80 2.46
N ARG A 274 12.62 21.77 2.39
CA ARG A 274 14.08 21.69 2.71
C ARG A 274 14.74 20.44 2.10
N LYS A 275 15.29 19.53 2.94
CA LYS A 275 15.99 18.29 2.55
C LYS A 275 15.11 17.04 2.72
N ASP A 276 13.79 17.18 2.75
CA ASP A 276 12.86 16.07 2.95
C ASP A 276 12.37 15.50 1.60
N GLY A 277 12.93 14.35 1.22
CA GLY A 277 12.52 13.66 -0.02
C GLY A 277 11.04 13.29 -0.05
N LEU A 278 10.40 13.09 1.12
CA LEU A 278 8.96 12.83 1.19
C LEU A 278 8.16 14.08 0.81
N ALA A 279 8.59 15.25 1.25
CA ALA A 279 7.97 16.52 0.87
C ALA A 279 7.99 16.72 -0.65
N TYR A 280 9.16 16.55 -1.28
CA TYR A 280 9.26 16.65 -2.74
C TYR A 280 8.35 15.66 -3.47
N ASN A 281 8.27 14.40 -3.02
CA ASN A 281 7.37 13.40 -3.61
C ASN A 281 5.89 13.83 -3.54
N HIS A 282 5.48 14.45 -2.43
CA HIS A 282 4.12 14.98 -2.29
C HIS A 282 3.87 16.17 -3.22
N LEU A 283 4.78 17.13 -3.27
CA LEU A 283 4.69 18.30 -4.15
C LEU A 283 4.65 17.89 -5.62
N ILE A 284 5.55 17.01 -6.06
CA ILE A 284 5.56 16.44 -7.42
C ILE A 284 4.20 15.81 -7.75
N SER A 285 3.65 15.02 -6.82
CA SER A 285 2.35 14.39 -7.02
C SER A 285 1.18 15.39 -7.10
N LEU A 286 1.24 16.50 -6.36
CA LEU A 286 0.20 17.54 -6.38
C LEU A 286 0.29 18.38 -7.66
N HIS A 287 1.51 18.78 -8.08
CA HIS A 287 1.71 19.48 -9.36
C HIS A 287 1.31 18.62 -10.55
N SER A 288 1.57 17.30 -10.53
CA SER A 288 1.09 16.40 -11.59
C SER A 288 -0.43 16.32 -11.68
N ARG A 289 -1.16 16.56 -10.59
CA ARG A 289 -2.63 16.62 -10.59
C ARG A 289 -3.17 17.93 -11.15
N LEU A 290 -2.38 18.99 -11.08
CA LEU A 290 -2.67 20.30 -11.68
C LEU A 290 -2.28 20.37 -13.16
N GLY A 291 -1.55 19.40 -13.70
CA GLY A 291 -1.02 19.43 -15.05
C GLY A 291 0.30 20.21 -15.19
N ASN A 292 0.91 20.64 -14.09
CA ASN A 292 2.11 21.50 -14.08
C ASN A 292 3.37 20.65 -14.34
N LYS A 293 3.65 20.31 -15.59
CA LYS A 293 4.80 19.49 -16.01
C LYS A 293 6.13 20.13 -15.59
N GLU A 294 6.30 21.45 -15.83
CA GLU A 294 7.53 22.19 -15.57
C GLU A 294 7.89 22.13 -14.08
N ASP A 295 6.92 22.33 -13.19
CA ASP A 295 7.13 22.22 -11.75
C ASP A 295 7.47 20.80 -11.31
N VAL A 296 6.87 19.78 -11.91
CA VAL A 296 7.21 18.37 -11.64
C VAL A 296 8.68 18.10 -11.95
N LEU A 297 9.18 18.54 -13.10
CA LEU A 297 10.58 18.36 -13.52
C LEU A 297 11.51 19.20 -12.64
N ARG A 298 11.20 20.47 -12.41
CA ARG A 298 11.96 21.38 -11.54
C ARG A 298 12.12 20.83 -10.12
N LEU A 299 11.01 20.34 -9.52
CA LEU A 299 11.04 19.77 -8.18
C LEU A 299 11.83 18.45 -8.10
N TRP A 300 11.83 17.66 -9.18
CA TRP A 300 12.68 16.48 -9.28
C TRP A 300 14.17 16.84 -9.26
N ASP A 301 14.57 17.87 -9.99
CA ASP A 301 15.95 18.36 -10.00
C ASP A 301 16.35 18.98 -8.65
N LEU A 302 15.44 19.73 -8.01
CA LEU A 302 15.66 20.22 -6.65
C LEU A 302 15.84 19.07 -5.65
N GLN A 303 15.04 18.00 -5.75
CA GLN A 303 15.21 16.83 -4.90
C GLN A 303 16.56 16.16 -5.11
N LYS A 304 17.07 16.08 -6.36
CA LYS A 304 18.39 15.53 -6.67
C LYS A 304 19.51 16.30 -5.98
N THR A 305 19.40 17.63 -5.91
CA THR A 305 20.40 18.49 -5.29
C THR A 305 20.27 18.55 -3.77
N ALA A 306 19.05 18.59 -3.24
CA ALA A 306 18.78 18.73 -1.81
C ALA A 306 18.96 17.43 -1.02
N CYS A 307 18.62 16.28 -1.62
CA CYS A 307 18.63 14.98 -0.94
C CYS A 307 19.87 14.16 -1.34
N LYS A 308 20.66 13.74 -0.33
CA LYS A 308 21.90 12.96 -0.55
C LYS A 308 21.67 11.61 -1.27
N ARG A 309 20.51 10.99 -1.10
CA ARG A 309 20.19 9.68 -1.66
C ARG A 309 18.72 9.63 -2.05
N ARG A 310 18.44 9.10 -3.22
CA ARG A 310 17.10 8.76 -3.70
C ARG A 310 16.90 7.25 -3.57
N ILE A 311 15.70 6.86 -3.15
CA ILE A 311 15.31 5.46 -2.97
C ILE A 311 14.17 5.12 -3.95
N ASN A 312 13.85 3.85 -4.10
CA ASN A 312 12.81 3.38 -5.04
C ASN A 312 11.48 4.14 -4.91
N ARG A 313 11.08 4.52 -3.69
CA ARG A 313 9.86 5.31 -3.45
C ARG A 313 9.88 6.66 -4.19
N ASP A 314 11.02 7.30 -4.28
CA ASP A 314 11.15 8.62 -4.90
C ASP A 314 11.01 8.48 -6.43
N TYR A 315 11.64 7.48 -7.02
CA TYR A 315 11.47 7.14 -8.44
C TYR A 315 10.04 6.72 -8.77
N ILE A 316 9.40 5.90 -7.92
CA ILE A 316 7.98 5.53 -8.06
C ILE A 316 7.09 6.78 -8.08
N ALA A 317 7.31 7.74 -7.18
CA ALA A 317 6.52 8.97 -7.13
C ALA A 317 6.69 9.81 -8.41
N MET A 318 7.93 9.96 -8.87
CA MET A 318 8.25 10.73 -10.08
C MET A 318 7.68 10.07 -11.34
N VAL A 319 7.97 8.78 -11.56
CA VAL A 319 7.47 8.02 -12.73
C VAL A 319 5.94 8.05 -12.77
N LYS A 320 5.28 7.83 -11.61
CA LYS A 320 3.81 7.90 -11.53
C LYS A 320 3.26 9.27 -11.89
N SER A 321 3.96 10.33 -11.52
CA SER A 321 3.54 11.70 -11.81
C SER A 321 3.70 12.03 -13.30
N LEU A 322 4.78 11.56 -13.93
CA LEU A 322 5.00 11.72 -15.37
C LEU A 322 4.01 10.90 -16.22
N VAL A 323 3.76 9.64 -15.83
CA VAL A 323 2.75 8.80 -16.50
C VAL A 323 1.36 9.44 -16.40
N LYS A 324 1.03 10.04 -15.26
CA LYS A 324 -0.25 10.77 -15.10
C LYS A 324 -0.37 11.98 -16.02
N LEU A 325 0.74 12.66 -16.29
CA LEU A 325 0.84 13.76 -17.25
C LEU A 325 0.91 13.28 -18.71
N ALA A 326 0.92 11.97 -18.95
CA ALA A 326 1.16 11.33 -20.25
C ALA A 326 2.58 11.60 -20.82
N GLU A 327 3.54 11.98 -19.98
CA GLU A 327 4.92 12.27 -20.34
C GLU A 327 5.77 11.00 -20.29
N PHE A 328 5.52 10.07 -21.20
CA PHE A 328 6.15 8.74 -21.20
C PHE A 328 7.64 8.78 -21.49
N GLU A 329 8.09 9.65 -22.39
CA GLU A 329 9.51 9.77 -22.72
C GLU A 329 10.35 10.21 -21.51
N GLU A 330 9.83 11.20 -20.76
CA GLU A 330 10.48 11.64 -19.51
C GLU A 330 10.44 10.55 -18.45
N ALA A 331 9.33 9.79 -18.36
CA ALA A 331 9.23 8.67 -17.44
C ALA A 331 10.27 7.57 -17.76
N GLU A 332 10.49 7.25 -19.03
CA GLU A 332 11.51 6.29 -19.49
C GLU A 332 12.93 6.77 -19.13
N LYS A 333 13.24 8.07 -19.28
CA LYS A 333 14.52 8.66 -18.85
C LYS A 333 14.74 8.48 -17.34
N VAL A 334 13.71 8.72 -16.53
CA VAL A 334 13.77 8.55 -15.07
C VAL A 334 13.99 7.08 -14.69
N VAL A 335 13.37 6.13 -15.38
CA VAL A 335 13.61 4.69 -15.16
C VAL A 335 15.02 4.29 -15.57
N THR A 336 15.55 4.83 -16.68
CA THR A 336 16.94 4.62 -17.10
C THR A 336 17.92 5.17 -16.07
N GLU A 337 17.67 6.37 -15.53
CA GLU A 337 18.44 6.94 -14.42
C GLU A 337 18.40 5.99 -13.20
N TRP A 338 17.21 5.48 -12.84
CA TRP A 338 17.07 4.57 -11.71
C TRP A 338 17.88 3.30 -11.86
N PHE A 339 17.94 2.69 -13.05
CA PHE A 339 18.80 1.53 -13.31
C PHE A 339 20.28 1.81 -13.07
N SER A 340 20.72 3.04 -13.32
CA SER A 340 22.12 3.47 -13.17
C SER A 340 22.50 3.82 -11.72
N CYS A 341 21.54 4.06 -10.84
CA CYS A 341 21.78 4.57 -9.48
C CYS A 341 22.18 3.52 -8.44
N GLY A 342 22.29 2.23 -8.81
CA GLY A 342 22.64 1.14 -7.89
C GLY A 342 21.60 0.86 -6.79
N ASN A 343 20.37 1.28 -6.97
CA ASN A 343 19.25 0.88 -6.10
C ASN A 343 18.96 -0.61 -6.25
N VAL A 344 18.45 -1.23 -5.18
CA VAL A 344 17.93 -2.60 -5.28
C VAL A 344 16.79 -2.62 -6.30
N TYR A 345 16.82 -3.58 -7.21
CA TYR A 345 15.79 -3.74 -8.22
C TYR A 345 14.40 -3.88 -7.58
N ASP A 346 13.45 -3.14 -8.13
CA ASP A 346 12.04 -3.11 -7.68
C ASP A 346 11.15 -2.94 -8.92
N PHE A 347 10.50 -4.03 -9.32
CA PHE A 347 9.64 -4.05 -10.51
C PHE A 347 8.53 -3.00 -10.48
N ARG A 348 8.14 -2.48 -9.31
CA ARG A 348 7.14 -1.40 -9.21
C ARG A 348 7.55 -0.14 -9.97
N VAL A 349 8.85 0.12 -10.15
CA VAL A 349 9.31 1.33 -10.87
C VAL A 349 8.99 1.21 -12.37
N PRO A 350 9.47 0.22 -13.12
CA PRO A 350 9.10 0.05 -14.53
C PRO A 350 7.63 -0.35 -14.71
N GLY A 351 7.03 -1.07 -13.76
CA GLY A 351 5.64 -1.50 -13.80
C GLY A 351 4.65 -0.35 -13.97
N ILE A 352 4.92 0.82 -13.38
CA ILE A 352 4.07 2.01 -13.52
C ILE A 352 3.99 2.50 -14.98
N ILE A 353 5.10 2.48 -15.73
CA ILE A 353 5.10 2.87 -17.15
C ILE A 353 4.33 1.83 -17.95
N ILE A 354 4.54 0.55 -17.68
CA ILE A 354 3.83 -0.55 -18.34
C ILE A 354 2.31 -0.39 -18.16
N ASP A 355 1.86 -0.16 -16.93
CA ASP A 355 0.44 0.10 -16.64
C ASP A 355 -0.06 1.35 -17.37
N GLY A 356 0.73 2.42 -17.39
CA GLY A 356 0.40 3.64 -18.14
C GLY A 356 0.29 3.42 -19.65
N TYR A 357 1.16 2.62 -20.24
CA TYR A 357 1.05 2.23 -21.66
C TYR A 357 -0.23 1.45 -21.92
N LEU A 358 -0.61 0.52 -21.04
CA LEU A 358 -1.84 -0.25 -21.18
C LEU A 358 -3.09 0.64 -21.05
N GLU A 359 -3.09 1.61 -20.14
CA GLU A 359 -4.17 2.59 -20.00
C GLU A 359 -4.35 3.44 -21.28
N LYS A 360 -3.27 3.68 -22.04
CA LYS A 360 -3.28 4.40 -23.32
C LYS A 360 -3.42 3.47 -24.54
N GLY A 361 -3.56 2.16 -24.32
CA GLY A 361 -3.66 1.19 -25.40
C GLY A 361 -2.34 0.96 -26.17
N LEU A 362 -1.20 1.35 -25.61
CA LEU A 362 0.14 1.18 -26.22
C LEU A 362 0.73 -0.20 -25.86
N CYS A 363 0.00 -1.28 -26.20
CA CYS A 363 0.32 -2.65 -25.80
C CYS A 363 1.70 -3.10 -26.29
N GLU A 364 2.09 -2.69 -27.50
CA GLU A 364 3.36 -3.02 -28.15
C GLU A 364 4.54 -2.43 -27.36
N LYS A 365 4.41 -1.19 -26.85
CA LYS A 365 5.43 -0.58 -25.99
C LYS A 365 5.51 -1.28 -24.64
N ALA A 366 4.38 -1.70 -24.06
CA ALA A 366 4.33 -2.45 -22.82
C ALA A 366 4.99 -3.82 -22.96
N GLU A 367 4.69 -4.58 -24.03
CA GLU A 367 5.33 -5.85 -24.37
C GLU A 367 6.83 -5.69 -24.55
N GLY A 368 7.25 -4.69 -25.35
CA GLY A 368 8.66 -4.40 -25.61
C GLY A 368 9.45 -4.09 -24.34
N MET A 369 8.88 -3.30 -23.42
CA MET A 369 9.51 -2.99 -22.14
C MET A 369 9.66 -4.22 -21.25
N LEU A 370 8.62 -5.05 -21.14
CA LEU A 370 8.67 -6.31 -20.39
C LEU A 370 9.71 -7.27 -20.99
N GLY A 371 9.75 -7.41 -22.32
CA GLY A 371 10.72 -8.23 -23.04
C GLY A 371 12.16 -7.78 -22.81
N ASN A 372 12.43 -6.46 -22.80
CA ASN A 372 13.76 -5.92 -22.53
C ASN A 372 14.20 -6.22 -21.09
N LEU A 373 13.29 -6.07 -20.11
CA LEU A 373 13.59 -6.42 -18.72
C LEU A 373 13.99 -7.89 -18.56
N LEU A 374 13.27 -8.81 -19.24
CA LEU A 374 13.62 -10.23 -19.20
C LEU A 374 14.96 -10.52 -19.88
N LYS A 375 15.27 -9.88 -21.02
CA LYS A 375 16.57 -10.01 -21.70
C LYS A 375 17.73 -9.56 -20.81
N ASP A 376 17.50 -8.52 -20.00
CA ASP A 376 18.47 -8.02 -19.02
C ASP A 376 18.57 -8.90 -17.76
N GLY A 377 17.89 -10.06 -17.72
CA GLY A 377 17.87 -10.97 -16.57
C GLY A 377 17.12 -10.41 -15.35
N ARG A 378 16.20 -9.48 -15.54
CA ARG A 378 15.42 -8.85 -14.48
C ARG A 378 14.07 -9.53 -14.32
N ASP A 379 13.60 -9.60 -13.07
CA ASP A 379 12.29 -10.16 -12.78
C ASP A 379 11.17 -9.23 -13.29
N THR A 380 10.14 -9.84 -13.86
CA THR A 380 8.89 -9.19 -14.26
C THR A 380 7.72 -9.84 -13.54
N SER A 381 6.54 -9.20 -13.60
CA SER A 381 5.33 -9.74 -12.98
C SER A 381 4.53 -10.61 -13.97
N PRO A 382 4.11 -11.83 -13.60
CA PRO A 382 3.19 -12.61 -14.43
C PRO A 382 1.87 -11.84 -14.70
N GLY A 383 1.38 -11.09 -13.70
CA GLY A 383 0.19 -10.24 -13.84
C GLY A 383 0.36 -9.18 -14.92
N SER A 384 1.56 -8.57 -15.06
CA SER A 384 1.82 -7.57 -16.10
C SER A 384 1.78 -8.17 -17.49
N TRP A 385 2.36 -9.38 -17.71
CA TRP A 385 2.24 -10.11 -18.98
C TRP A 385 0.79 -10.46 -19.30
N GLY A 386 0.03 -10.92 -18.29
CA GLY A 386 -1.41 -11.15 -18.43
C GLY A 386 -2.18 -9.89 -18.79
N SER A 387 -1.86 -8.75 -18.19
CA SER A 387 -2.50 -7.46 -18.50
C SER A 387 -2.18 -6.98 -19.90
N VAL A 388 -0.95 -7.19 -20.38
CA VAL A 388 -0.58 -6.89 -21.78
C VAL A 388 -1.35 -7.81 -22.74
N ALA A 389 -1.47 -9.10 -22.45
CA ALA A 389 -2.28 -10.02 -23.25
C ALA A 389 -3.76 -9.58 -23.32
N VAL A 390 -4.36 -9.16 -22.18
CA VAL A 390 -5.71 -8.59 -22.15
C VAL A 390 -5.80 -7.32 -23.02
N GLY A 391 -4.77 -6.49 -22.99
CA GLY A 391 -4.70 -5.27 -23.83
C GLY A 391 -4.72 -5.61 -25.34
N PHE A 392 -3.95 -6.62 -25.77
CA PHE A 392 -3.95 -7.09 -27.14
C PHE A 392 -5.30 -7.70 -27.56
N LEU A 393 -5.93 -8.48 -26.67
CA LEU A 393 -7.28 -9.02 -26.96
C LEU A 393 -8.31 -7.92 -27.16
N LYS A 394 -8.26 -6.82 -26.40
CA LYS A 394 -9.12 -5.65 -26.59
C LYS A 394 -8.94 -5.02 -27.97
N LYS A 395 -7.74 -5.07 -28.53
CA LYS A 395 -7.43 -4.62 -29.91
C LYS A 395 -7.79 -5.66 -30.98
N GLY A 396 -8.15 -6.89 -30.59
CA GLY A 396 -8.41 -8.00 -31.51
C GLY A 396 -7.16 -8.75 -31.95
N ASP A 397 -5.98 -8.42 -31.41
CA ASP A 397 -4.72 -9.12 -31.71
C ASP A 397 -4.52 -10.33 -30.78
N VAL A 398 -5.17 -11.43 -31.16
CA VAL A 398 -5.06 -12.70 -30.40
C VAL A 398 -3.65 -13.30 -30.51
N GLY A 399 -2.96 -13.11 -31.64
CA GLY A 399 -1.60 -13.62 -31.85
C GLY A 399 -0.60 -13.01 -30.84
N ALA A 400 -0.65 -11.69 -30.64
CA ALA A 400 0.16 -11.01 -29.66
C ALA A 400 -0.20 -11.43 -28.22
N ALA A 401 -1.49 -11.62 -27.93
CA ALA A 401 -1.91 -12.13 -26.63
C ALA A 401 -1.35 -13.53 -26.34
N VAL A 402 -1.34 -14.43 -27.34
CA VAL A 402 -0.74 -15.75 -27.23
C VAL A 402 0.75 -15.68 -26.94
N ARG A 403 1.52 -14.81 -27.62
CA ARG A 403 2.96 -14.62 -27.32
C ARG A 403 3.20 -14.24 -25.88
N CYS A 404 2.41 -13.34 -25.32
CA CYS A 404 2.51 -12.94 -23.92
C CYS A 404 2.28 -14.13 -22.95
N LEU A 405 1.31 -15.00 -23.28
CA LEU A 405 1.02 -16.19 -22.49
C LEU A 405 2.12 -17.27 -22.62
N GLU A 406 2.77 -17.36 -23.77
CA GLU A 406 3.92 -18.25 -23.96
C GLU A 406 5.05 -17.91 -22.99
N VAL A 407 5.35 -16.63 -22.81
CA VAL A 407 6.34 -16.19 -21.81
C VAL A 407 5.94 -16.61 -20.39
N VAL A 408 4.66 -16.47 -20.03
CA VAL A 408 4.15 -16.90 -18.71
C VAL A 408 4.30 -18.40 -18.53
N ALA A 409 3.99 -19.19 -19.57
CA ALA A 409 4.09 -20.65 -19.58
C ALA A 409 5.55 -21.13 -19.49
N GLU A 410 6.45 -20.55 -20.29
CA GLU A 410 7.89 -20.88 -20.30
C GLU A 410 8.56 -20.63 -18.95
N LYS A 411 8.12 -19.60 -18.23
CA LYS A 411 8.60 -19.28 -16.88
C LYS A 411 7.95 -20.12 -15.78
N GLY A 412 6.95 -20.94 -16.11
CA GLY A 412 6.18 -21.71 -15.13
C GLY A 412 5.37 -20.85 -14.15
N TRP A 413 5.02 -19.63 -14.53
CA TRP A 413 4.26 -18.70 -13.69
C TRP A 413 2.78 -19.04 -13.71
N LYS A 414 2.08 -18.66 -12.61
CA LYS A 414 0.63 -18.74 -12.51
C LYS A 414 0.03 -17.33 -12.62
N LEU A 415 -1.06 -17.23 -13.35
CA LEU A 415 -1.88 -16.02 -13.44
C LEU A 415 -2.93 -16.02 -12.34
N GLU A 416 -3.28 -14.83 -11.87
CA GLU A 416 -4.40 -14.65 -10.94
C GLU A 416 -5.75 -14.91 -11.64
N ALA A 417 -6.71 -15.47 -10.93
CA ALA A 417 -8.03 -15.84 -11.47
C ALA A 417 -8.75 -14.66 -12.16
N GLU A 418 -8.59 -13.45 -11.64
CA GLU A 418 -9.17 -12.26 -12.23
C GLU A 418 -8.60 -11.96 -13.63
N VAL A 419 -7.27 -12.11 -13.80
CA VAL A 419 -6.59 -11.90 -15.09
C VAL A 419 -7.03 -12.98 -16.09
N VAL A 420 -7.04 -14.24 -15.66
CA VAL A 420 -7.54 -15.38 -16.48
C VAL A 420 -8.96 -15.10 -16.94
N GLY A 421 -9.83 -14.64 -16.05
CA GLY A 421 -11.18 -14.31 -16.42
C GLY A 421 -11.27 -13.25 -17.52
N LYS A 422 -10.50 -12.15 -17.40
CA LYS A 422 -10.44 -11.10 -18.43
C LYS A 422 -9.91 -11.59 -19.78
N LEU A 423 -8.97 -12.55 -19.75
CA LEU A 423 -8.44 -13.20 -20.94
C LEU A 423 -9.52 -14.03 -21.63
N LEU A 424 -10.29 -14.83 -20.88
CA LEU A 424 -11.37 -15.65 -21.42
C LEU A 424 -12.50 -14.79 -22.01
N ASP A 425 -12.88 -13.70 -21.32
CA ASP A 425 -13.86 -12.74 -21.85
C ASP A 425 -13.37 -12.13 -23.18
N GLY A 426 -12.13 -11.64 -23.18
CA GLY A 426 -11.55 -10.97 -24.35
C GLY A 426 -11.40 -11.88 -25.57
N VAL A 427 -10.93 -13.11 -25.41
CA VAL A 427 -10.80 -14.06 -26.50
C VAL A 427 -12.18 -14.55 -26.97
N GLY A 428 -13.12 -14.74 -26.07
CA GLY A 428 -14.51 -15.06 -26.40
C GLY A 428 -15.16 -13.97 -27.25
N GLU A 429 -15.00 -12.71 -26.87
CA GLU A 429 -15.60 -11.58 -27.60
C GLU A 429 -14.90 -11.26 -28.93
N LYS A 430 -13.58 -11.33 -29.01
CA LYS A 430 -12.79 -10.81 -30.15
C LYS A 430 -12.10 -11.90 -30.99
N GLY A 431 -11.83 -13.09 -30.45
CA GLY A 431 -11.20 -14.19 -31.21
C GLY A 431 -12.12 -14.74 -32.32
N ASN A 432 -11.60 -15.23 -33.44
CA ASN A 432 -12.31 -16.11 -34.37
C ASN A 432 -12.21 -17.56 -33.85
N GLY A 433 -12.96 -18.51 -34.44
CA GLY A 433 -13.00 -19.89 -33.96
C GLY A 433 -11.61 -20.54 -33.81
N GLU A 434 -10.76 -20.39 -34.81
CA GLU A 434 -9.39 -20.94 -34.84
C GLU A 434 -8.50 -20.27 -33.76
N ASN A 435 -8.57 -18.96 -33.63
CA ASN A 435 -7.82 -18.21 -32.62
C ASN A 435 -8.23 -18.56 -31.20
N VAL A 436 -9.52 -18.85 -30.97
CA VAL A 436 -10.01 -19.29 -29.65
C VAL A 436 -9.39 -20.64 -29.29
N GLU A 437 -9.35 -21.59 -30.21
CA GLU A 437 -8.77 -22.92 -30.02
C GLU A 437 -7.27 -22.83 -29.70
N VAL A 438 -6.52 -22.07 -30.50
CA VAL A 438 -5.08 -21.86 -30.27
C VAL A 438 -4.85 -21.25 -28.89
N PHE A 439 -5.63 -20.25 -28.52
CA PHE A 439 -5.53 -19.59 -27.24
C PHE A 439 -5.83 -20.55 -26.06
N LEU A 440 -6.92 -21.31 -26.17
CA LEU A 440 -7.30 -22.33 -25.18
C LEU A 440 -6.24 -23.42 -25.05
N GLY A 441 -5.74 -23.95 -26.18
CA GLY A 441 -4.69 -24.95 -26.18
C GLY A 441 -3.41 -24.48 -25.49
N LYS A 442 -3.09 -23.18 -25.55
CA LYS A 442 -1.96 -22.60 -24.82
C LYS A 442 -2.28 -22.44 -23.34
N LEU A 443 -3.46 -21.93 -23.00
CA LEU A 443 -3.88 -21.72 -21.60
C LEU A 443 -3.95 -23.06 -20.84
N LYS A 444 -4.49 -24.11 -21.46
CA LYS A 444 -4.61 -25.45 -20.88
C LYS A 444 -3.24 -26.12 -20.57
N LYS A 445 -2.15 -25.72 -21.23
CA LYS A 445 -0.82 -26.24 -20.93
C LYS A 445 -0.28 -25.96 -19.54
N PHE A 446 -0.75 -24.89 -18.90
CA PHE A 446 -0.26 -24.45 -17.60
C PHE A 446 -1.33 -24.29 -16.54
N MET A 447 -2.62 -24.51 -16.88
CA MET A 447 -3.70 -24.52 -15.91
C MET A 447 -4.85 -25.43 -16.34
N GLY A 448 -5.46 -26.08 -15.37
CA GLY A 448 -6.71 -26.83 -15.60
C GLY A 448 -7.89 -25.88 -15.79
N PHE A 449 -8.81 -26.25 -16.66
CA PHE A 449 -10.06 -25.51 -16.85
C PHE A 449 -11.15 -26.07 -15.94
N ASP A 450 -11.83 -25.20 -15.25
CA ASP A 450 -13.03 -25.52 -14.49
C ASP A 450 -14.31 -25.11 -15.25
N LYS A 451 -15.44 -25.50 -14.72
CA LYS A 451 -16.76 -25.19 -15.30
C LYS A 451 -17.00 -23.68 -15.42
N GLY A 452 -16.60 -22.90 -14.41
CA GLY A 452 -16.77 -21.45 -14.41
C GLY A 452 -15.97 -20.75 -15.52
N MET A 453 -14.79 -21.26 -15.84
CA MET A 453 -13.97 -20.77 -16.95
C MET A 453 -14.65 -21.03 -18.31
N TYR A 454 -15.23 -22.21 -18.48
CA TYR A 454 -16.00 -22.52 -19.70
C TYR A 454 -17.26 -21.64 -19.82
N HIS A 455 -18.03 -21.48 -18.74
CA HIS A 455 -19.19 -20.59 -18.74
C HIS A 455 -18.82 -19.16 -19.14
N ARG A 456 -17.67 -18.67 -18.63
CA ARG A 456 -17.19 -17.32 -18.94
C ARG A 456 -16.82 -17.18 -20.42
N LEU A 457 -16.11 -18.16 -20.96
CA LEU A 457 -15.75 -18.21 -22.37
C LEU A 457 -16.99 -18.30 -23.28
N LEU A 458 -17.90 -19.20 -22.97
CA LEU A 458 -19.16 -19.34 -23.70
C LEU A 458 -19.97 -18.03 -23.71
N LYS A 459 -20.07 -17.36 -22.57
CA LYS A 459 -20.73 -16.06 -22.45
C LYS A 459 -20.05 -15.01 -23.34
N GLY A 460 -18.72 -14.96 -23.37
CA GLY A 460 -17.97 -14.07 -24.24
C GLY A 460 -18.23 -14.36 -25.72
N CYS A 461 -18.26 -15.64 -26.14
CA CYS A 461 -18.54 -16.04 -27.51
C CYS A 461 -19.98 -15.71 -27.91
N VAL A 462 -20.96 -15.97 -27.05
CA VAL A 462 -22.37 -15.62 -27.32
C VAL A 462 -22.54 -14.10 -27.47
N ASN A 463 -21.92 -13.31 -26.59
CA ASN A 463 -21.94 -11.86 -26.67
C ASN A 463 -21.25 -11.34 -27.96
N GLY A 464 -20.24 -12.03 -28.42
CA GLY A 464 -19.54 -11.76 -29.67
C GLY A 464 -20.25 -12.30 -30.94
N GLY A 465 -21.41 -12.94 -30.80
CA GLY A 465 -22.18 -13.53 -31.91
C GLY A 465 -21.49 -14.71 -32.60
N LYS A 466 -20.74 -15.51 -31.88
CA LYS A 466 -19.88 -16.61 -32.40
C LYS A 466 -20.46 -17.98 -32.16
N GLU A 467 -20.03 -18.93 -33.01
CA GLU A 467 -20.33 -20.34 -32.80
C GLU A 467 -19.66 -20.88 -31.53
N VAL A 468 -20.43 -21.61 -30.74
CA VAL A 468 -19.99 -22.17 -29.45
C VAL A 468 -19.83 -23.70 -29.47
N GLY A 469 -20.16 -24.36 -30.58
CA GLY A 469 -20.18 -25.82 -30.71
C GLY A 469 -18.85 -26.46 -30.29
N ARG A 470 -17.74 -25.97 -30.81
CA ARG A 470 -16.39 -26.48 -30.49
C ARG A 470 -16.00 -26.29 -29.02
N ILE A 471 -16.42 -25.18 -28.40
CA ILE A 471 -16.14 -24.93 -26.97
C ILE A 471 -16.90 -25.93 -26.10
N LEU A 472 -18.11 -26.29 -26.52
CA LEU A 472 -18.90 -27.34 -25.85
C LEU A 472 -18.27 -28.72 -26.01
N GLU A 473 -17.69 -29.03 -27.19
CA GLU A 473 -16.93 -30.23 -27.39
C GLU A 473 -15.68 -30.29 -26.50
N GLU A 474 -14.91 -29.23 -26.42
CA GLU A 474 -13.75 -29.10 -25.54
C GLU A 474 -14.14 -29.23 -24.04
N MET A 475 -15.27 -28.62 -23.63
CA MET A 475 -15.81 -28.77 -22.28
C MET A 475 -16.16 -30.23 -21.96
N LYS A 476 -16.76 -30.95 -22.91
CA LYS A 476 -17.07 -32.40 -22.79
C LYS A 476 -15.80 -33.24 -22.75
N ALA A 477 -14.78 -32.89 -23.59
CA ALA A 477 -13.50 -33.61 -23.61
C ALA A 477 -12.77 -33.48 -22.26
N ASP A 478 -12.91 -32.35 -21.56
CA ASP A 478 -12.37 -32.15 -20.21
C ASP A 478 -13.25 -32.79 -19.11
N GLY A 479 -14.27 -33.57 -19.47
CA GLY A 479 -15.15 -34.29 -18.55
C GLY A 479 -16.20 -33.39 -17.85
N ILE A 480 -16.40 -32.17 -18.34
CA ILE A 480 -17.35 -31.22 -17.76
C ILE A 480 -18.65 -31.24 -18.55
N GLN A 481 -19.76 -31.60 -17.88
CA GLN A 481 -21.07 -31.67 -18.51
C GLN A 481 -21.80 -30.34 -18.49
N GLU A 482 -22.63 -30.11 -19.49
CA GLU A 482 -23.55 -28.99 -19.58
C GLU A 482 -24.56 -29.02 -18.45
N ASP A 483 -24.83 -27.86 -17.86
CA ASP A 483 -25.80 -27.68 -16.80
C ASP A 483 -26.82 -26.58 -17.14
N GLU A 484 -27.72 -26.26 -16.21
CA GLU A 484 -28.76 -25.25 -16.40
C GLU A 484 -28.17 -23.84 -16.69
N GLU A 485 -26.98 -23.54 -16.11
CA GLU A 485 -26.32 -22.27 -16.41
C GLU A 485 -25.75 -22.25 -17.83
N THR A 486 -25.17 -23.36 -18.29
CA THR A 486 -24.76 -23.53 -19.70
C THR A 486 -25.92 -23.28 -20.64
N LYS A 487 -27.09 -23.91 -20.40
CA LYS A 487 -28.31 -23.72 -21.21
C LYS A 487 -28.79 -22.27 -21.20
N LYS A 488 -28.73 -21.62 -20.03
CA LYS A 488 -29.10 -20.20 -19.89
C LYS A 488 -28.17 -19.29 -20.69
N ILE A 489 -26.87 -19.53 -20.67
CA ILE A 489 -25.87 -18.78 -21.45
C ILE A 489 -26.16 -18.93 -22.95
N LEU A 490 -26.49 -20.14 -23.39
CA LEU A 490 -26.80 -20.43 -24.79
C LEU A 490 -28.18 -19.94 -25.26
N GLY A 491 -28.98 -19.36 -24.35
CA GLY A 491 -30.33 -18.91 -24.68
C GLY A 491 -31.35 -20.02 -24.93
N LEU A 492 -31.03 -21.26 -24.52
CA LEU A 492 -31.86 -22.42 -24.73
C LEU A 492 -33.01 -22.56 -23.72
N ASN A 493 -33.10 -21.69 -22.74
CA ASN A 493 -34.19 -21.62 -21.73
C ASN A 493 -35.34 -20.71 -22.14
N LYS A 494 -35.67 -20.64 -23.42
CA LYS A 494 -36.92 -20.03 -23.91
C LYS A 494 -37.85 -21.13 -24.41
N VAL A 495 -38.55 -21.77 -23.50
CA VAL A 495 -39.91 -22.28 -23.66
C VAL A 495 -40.62 -22.14 -22.34
#